data_d58bed95cc251d3ae9d2c2e915f6e160
#
_entry.id   d58bed95cc251d3ae9d2c2e915f6e160
#
_cell.length_a   1.000
_cell.length_b   1.000
_cell.length_c   1.000
_cell.angle_alpha   90.00
_cell.angle_beta   90.00
_cell.angle_gamma   90.00
#
_symmetry.space_group_name_H-M   'P 1'
#
loop_
_entity.id
_entity.type
_entity.pdbx_description
1 polymer ?
#
loop_
_entity_poly.entity_id
_entity_poly.type
_entity_poly.pdbx_seq_one_letter_code
_entity_poly.pdbx_strand_id
1 'polypeptide(L)'
;MLVRRTFRTPLVTASLATALVLLTGCDSESGSDPDGDSTKAGGPAVIAPGKPGEAARTLSPSEAEKQRAEDDSPNSADFTYARMMIEHHTQALDMTELAPERAASTGVKRIAERISAAQEPEIKAMEGWLKNNDGGKQGTSHDHAEMPGMASEAQMKELGTLEGESFDQLFLKLMITHHEGAITMATDVKAQGNNILIEEMADDVIAQQTTEISRMRDLVE
;
A
#
# COMPACT_ATOMS: atom_id res chain seq x y z
N MET A 1 25.86 39.02 36.34
CA MET A 1 24.48 39.58 36.34
C MET A 1 23.57 38.62 35.58
N LEU A 2 22.81 37.81 36.33
CA LEU A 2 21.85 36.87 35.80
C LEU A 2 20.51 37.57 35.71
N VAL A 3 19.92 37.65 34.52
CA VAL A 3 18.53 38.09 34.33
C VAL A 3 17.67 36.87 34.11
N ARG A 4 16.89 36.48 35.12
CA ARG A 4 15.82 35.46 35.03
C ARG A 4 14.61 36.11 34.40
N ARG A 5 14.20 35.65 33.20
CA ARG A 5 12.89 35.95 32.60
C ARG A 5 11.90 34.85 33.03
N THR A 6 10.94 35.25 33.84
CA THR A 6 9.77 34.46 34.21
C THR A 6 8.73 34.58 33.12
N PHE A 7 8.36 33.47 32.46
CA PHE A 7 7.21 33.41 31.58
C PHE A 7 5.95 33.09 32.39
N ARG A 8 5.01 34.02 32.39
CA ARG A 8 3.66 33.83 32.92
C ARG A 8 2.81 33.23 31.78
N THR A 9 2.26 32.03 32.00
CA THR A 9 1.24 31.40 31.15
C THR A 9 -0.14 31.92 31.55
N PRO A 10 -1.01 32.36 30.61
CA PRO A 10 -2.41 32.63 30.94
C PRO A 10 -3.21 31.30 30.87
N LEU A 11 -3.96 31.07 31.91
CA LEU A 11 -4.97 30.00 32.02
C LEU A 11 -6.19 30.41 31.20
N VAL A 12 -6.49 29.69 30.13
CA VAL A 12 -7.74 29.85 29.37
C VAL A 12 -8.71 28.79 29.87
N THR A 13 -9.73 29.26 30.60
CA THR A 13 -10.88 28.45 31.00
C THR A 13 -11.87 28.36 29.84
N ALA A 14 -11.98 27.18 29.24
CA ALA A 14 -13.01 26.89 28.23
C ALA A 14 -14.27 26.36 28.93
N SER A 15 -15.34 27.16 28.89
CA SER A 15 -16.67 26.77 29.38
C SER A 15 -17.33 25.83 28.37
N LEU A 16 -17.66 24.62 28.82
CA LEU A 16 -18.39 23.61 28.03
C LEU A 16 -19.90 23.90 28.19
N ALA A 17 -20.54 24.39 27.14
CA ALA A 17 -21.99 24.50 27.06
C ALA A 17 -22.58 23.22 26.45
N THR A 18 -23.23 22.44 27.28
CA THR A 18 -23.96 21.21 26.91
C THR A 18 -25.33 21.61 26.36
N ALA A 19 -25.54 21.49 25.06
CA ALA A 19 -26.85 21.62 24.42
C ALA A 19 -27.52 20.25 24.36
N LEU A 20 -28.52 20.03 25.20
CA LEU A 20 -29.39 18.86 25.20
C LEU A 20 -30.48 19.07 24.15
N VAL A 21 -30.42 18.36 23.02
CA VAL A 21 -31.49 18.35 22.02
C VAL A 21 -32.38 17.17 22.27
N LEU A 22 -33.58 17.42 22.83
CA LEU A 22 -34.66 16.45 22.93
C LEU A 22 -35.38 16.36 21.57
N LEU A 23 -35.19 15.25 20.88
CA LEU A 23 -36.00 14.87 19.70
C LEU A 23 -37.15 13.99 20.23
N THR A 24 -38.34 14.58 20.28
CA THR A 24 -39.60 13.88 20.51
C THR A 24 -39.96 13.07 19.26
N GLY A 25 -40.22 11.77 19.46
CA GLY A 25 -40.66 10.86 18.42
C GLY A 25 -42.07 11.17 17.92
N CYS A 26 -42.30 10.93 16.66
CA CYS A 26 -43.65 10.73 16.12
C CYS A 26 -43.91 9.23 16.00
N ASP A 27 -44.77 8.80 16.87
CA ASP A 27 -45.46 7.52 16.81
C ASP A 27 -46.53 7.55 15.70
N SER A 28 -46.54 6.58 14.83
CA SER A 28 -47.68 6.31 13.96
C SER A 28 -47.87 4.81 13.89
N GLU A 29 -48.79 4.36 14.77
CA GLU A 29 -49.39 3.06 14.71
C GLU A 29 -50.21 2.86 13.43
N SER A 30 -50.06 1.74 12.76
CA SER A 30 -51.21 0.97 12.27
C SER A 30 -50.77 -0.31 11.53
N GLY A 31 -51.08 -1.47 12.09
CA GLY A 31 -51.69 -2.55 11.30
C GLY A 31 -50.90 -3.83 11.08
N SER A 32 -51.14 -4.83 11.94
CA SER A 32 -51.40 -6.26 11.63
C SER A 32 -50.27 -7.15 11.15
N ASP A 33 -49.82 -8.07 12.01
CA ASP A 33 -49.13 -9.35 11.81
C ASP A 33 -49.83 -10.29 10.81
N PRO A 34 -49.14 -11.30 10.24
CA PRO A 34 -48.65 -12.41 11.04
C PRO A 34 -47.33 -13.09 10.58
N ASP A 35 -46.70 -13.71 11.57
CA ASP A 35 -45.79 -14.88 11.51
C ASP A 35 -44.67 -14.94 10.47
N GLY A 36 -43.42 -14.79 10.94
CA GLY A 36 -42.18 -15.16 10.24
C GLY A 36 -41.01 -15.06 11.16
N ASP A 37 -40.67 -16.16 11.76
CA ASP A 37 -39.44 -16.53 12.47
C ASP A 37 -38.29 -15.49 12.46
N SER A 38 -38.20 -14.75 13.57
CA SER A 38 -37.11 -13.79 13.82
C SER A 38 -35.85 -14.51 14.26
N THR A 39 -35.04 -15.00 13.34
CA THR A 39 -33.66 -15.34 13.65
C THR A 39 -32.85 -14.05 13.77
N LYS A 40 -32.35 -13.79 14.97
CA LYS A 40 -31.45 -12.70 15.35
C LYS A 40 -30.19 -12.71 14.45
N ALA A 41 -30.17 -11.90 13.42
CA ALA A 41 -28.94 -11.53 12.74
C ALA A 41 -28.68 -10.04 13.03
N GLY A 42 -27.74 -9.77 13.91
CA GLY A 42 -27.43 -8.41 14.33
C GLY A 42 -26.60 -7.68 13.28
N GLY A 43 -27.20 -6.68 12.66
CA GLY A 43 -26.54 -5.73 11.78
C GLY A 43 -27.45 -5.19 10.68
N PRO A 44 -27.20 -4.02 10.10
CA PRO A 44 -27.97 -3.49 8.98
C PRO A 44 -27.81 -4.36 7.74
N ALA A 45 -28.90 -4.54 6.99
CA ALA A 45 -28.88 -5.24 5.72
C ALA A 45 -28.04 -4.49 4.67
N VAL A 46 -27.27 -5.22 3.85
CA VAL A 46 -26.42 -4.67 2.80
C VAL A 46 -27.12 -4.82 1.45
N ILE A 47 -27.15 -3.75 0.66
CA ILE A 47 -27.69 -3.80 -0.70
C ILE A 47 -26.54 -4.12 -1.66
N ALA A 48 -26.59 -5.31 -2.27
CA ALA A 48 -25.65 -5.70 -3.32
C ALA A 48 -26.22 -5.30 -4.70
N PRO A 49 -25.44 -4.59 -5.54
CA PRO A 49 -25.87 -4.28 -6.89
C PRO A 49 -26.03 -5.56 -7.71
N GLY A 50 -27.08 -5.64 -8.54
CA GLY A 50 -27.26 -6.70 -9.53
C GLY A 50 -26.37 -6.48 -10.75
N LYS A 51 -26.23 -7.49 -11.60
CA LYS A 51 -25.61 -7.33 -12.93
C LYS A 51 -26.41 -6.33 -13.77
N PRO A 52 -25.83 -5.75 -14.85
CA PRO A 52 -26.58 -4.88 -15.74
C PRO A 52 -27.90 -5.50 -16.18
N GLY A 53 -29.04 -4.88 -15.79
CA GLY A 53 -30.38 -5.37 -16.07
C GLY A 53 -31.01 -6.22 -14.96
N GLU A 54 -30.33 -6.54 -13.89
CA GLU A 54 -30.85 -7.23 -12.70
C GLU A 54 -31.17 -6.25 -11.57
N ALA A 55 -32.21 -6.58 -10.79
CA ALA A 55 -32.52 -5.80 -9.59
C ALA A 55 -31.45 -6.00 -8.49
N ALA A 56 -31.22 -4.96 -7.70
CA ALA A 56 -30.38 -5.05 -6.52
C ALA A 56 -30.98 -6.06 -5.51
N ARG A 57 -30.10 -6.79 -4.82
CA ARG A 57 -30.48 -7.78 -3.80
C ARG A 57 -30.12 -7.25 -2.42
N THR A 58 -30.97 -7.55 -1.45
CA THR A 58 -30.70 -7.29 -0.04
C THR A 58 -30.07 -8.54 0.57
N LEU A 59 -28.86 -8.40 1.11
CA LEU A 59 -28.12 -9.47 1.77
C LEU A 59 -28.16 -9.26 3.29
N SER A 60 -28.24 -10.34 4.04
CA SER A 60 -27.93 -10.31 5.46
C SER A 60 -26.44 -10.02 5.68
N PRO A 61 -26.03 -9.51 6.85
CA PRO A 61 -24.62 -9.26 7.15
C PRO A 61 -23.74 -10.50 6.95
N SER A 62 -24.23 -11.69 7.31
CA SER A 62 -23.51 -12.94 7.15
C SER A 62 -23.38 -13.39 5.69
N GLU A 63 -24.38 -13.11 4.86
CA GLU A 63 -24.31 -13.37 3.42
C GLU A 63 -23.39 -12.38 2.71
N ALA A 64 -23.44 -11.09 3.11
CA ALA A 64 -22.52 -10.08 2.59
C ALA A 64 -21.06 -10.39 2.95
N GLU A 65 -20.80 -10.88 4.16
CA GLU A 65 -19.46 -11.30 4.59
C GLU A 65 -18.98 -12.53 3.80
N LYS A 66 -19.82 -13.54 3.61
CA LYS A 66 -19.48 -14.71 2.78
C LYS A 66 -19.22 -14.33 1.33
N GLN A 67 -20.07 -13.47 0.75
CA GLN A 67 -19.89 -13.00 -0.62
C GLN A 67 -18.59 -12.18 -0.76
N ARG A 68 -18.27 -11.33 0.22
CA ARG A 68 -17.00 -10.60 0.26
C ARG A 68 -15.82 -11.55 0.36
N ALA A 69 -15.86 -12.56 1.24
CA ALA A 69 -14.78 -13.54 1.39
C ALA A 69 -14.59 -14.40 0.11
N GLU A 70 -15.67 -14.67 -0.66
CA GLU A 70 -15.56 -15.34 -1.95
C GLU A 70 -14.96 -14.41 -3.03
N ASP A 71 -15.30 -13.12 -2.98
CA ASP A 71 -14.79 -12.10 -3.92
C ASP A 71 -13.33 -11.69 -3.63
N ASP A 72 -12.87 -11.81 -2.38
CA ASP A 72 -11.51 -11.46 -1.95
C ASP A 72 -10.50 -12.63 -2.10
N SER A 73 -10.91 -13.77 -2.68
CA SER A 73 -10.01 -14.92 -2.87
C SER A 73 -8.86 -14.59 -3.81
N PRO A 74 -7.61 -14.87 -3.43
CA PRO A 74 -6.47 -14.58 -4.29
C PRO A 74 -6.56 -15.28 -5.64
N ASN A 75 -6.23 -14.58 -6.71
CA ASN A 75 -6.11 -15.12 -8.05
C ASN A 75 -4.64 -15.19 -8.53
N SER A 76 -4.41 -15.67 -9.75
CA SER A 76 -3.05 -15.82 -10.28
C SER A 76 -2.29 -14.49 -10.42
N ALA A 77 -2.99 -13.36 -10.66
CA ALA A 77 -2.35 -12.06 -10.77
C ALA A 77 -1.81 -11.58 -9.42
N ASP A 78 -2.55 -11.82 -8.31
CA ASP A 78 -2.11 -11.51 -6.95
C ASP A 78 -0.82 -12.25 -6.60
N PHE A 79 -0.77 -13.56 -6.85
CA PHE A 79 0.42 -14.37 -6.59
C PHE A 79 1.62 -13.95 -7.45
N THR A 80 1.38 -13.65 -8.72
CA THR A 80 2.41 -13.20 -9.64
C THR A 80 2.99 -11.86 -9.19
N TYR A 81 2.13 -10.89 -8.87
CA TYR A 81 2.55 -9.59 -8.36
C TYR A 81 3.42 -9.73 -7.12
N ALA A 82 2.94 -10.46 -6.09
CA ALA A 82 3.68 -10.59 -4.85
C ALA A 82 5.09 -11.19 -5.05
N ARG A 83 5.22 -12.22 -5.89
CA ARG A 83 6.52 -12.83 -6.18
C ARG A 83 7.43 -11.91 -6.97
N MET A 84 6.92 -11.31 -8.03
CA MET A 84 7.71 -10.39 -8.86
C MET A 84 8.14 -9.16 -8.07
N MET A 85 7.27 -8.59 -7.24
CA MET A 85 7.58 -7.39 -6.46
C MET A 85 8.63 -7.67 -5.37
N ILE A 86 8.64 -8.86 -4.77
CA ILE A 86 9.70 -9.27 -3.84
C ILE A 86 11.06 -9.26 -4.55
N GLU A 87 11.16 -9.84 -5.73
CA GLU A 87 12.40 -9.88 -6.52
C GLU A 87 12.80 -8.48 -6.97
N HIS A 88 11.83 -7.68 -7.41
CA HIS A 88 12.02 -6.30 -7.81
C HIS A 88 12.56 -5.45 -6.66
N HIS A 89 11.95 -5.51 -5.49
CA HIS A 89 12.41 -4.79 -4.30
C HIS A 89 13.80 -5.26 -3.83
N THR A 90 14.09 -6.54 -3.94
CA THR A 90 15.41 -7.09 -3.61
C THR A 90 16.50 -6.41 -4.43
N GLN A 91 16.30 -6.18 -5.72
CA GLN A 91 17.28 -5.45 -6.54
C GLN A 91 17.44 -3.99 -6.08
N ALA A 92 16.36 -3.33 -5.64
CA ALA A 92 16.48 -1.98 -5.08
C ALA A 92 17.32 -1.97 -3.80
N LEU A 93 17.16 -2.97 -2.92
CA LEU A 93 18.00 -3.12 -1.73
C LEU A 93 19.47 -3.31 -2.11
N ASP A 94 19.78 -4.15 -3.11
CA ASP A 94 21.15 -4.32 -3.62
C ASP A 94 21.76 -2.99 -4.12
N MET A 95 20.97 -2.16 -4.79
CA MET A 95 21.42 -0.83 -5.21
C MET A 95 21.62 0.11 -4.02
N THR A 96 20.71 0.11 -3.04
CA THR A 96 20.78 1.02 -1.89
C THR A 96 21.93 0.68 -0.96
N GLU A 97 22.32 -0.60 -0.84
CA GLU A 97 23.45 -1.05 -0.03
C GLU A 97 24.79 -0.42 -0.49
N LEU A 98 24.92 -0.08 -1.76
CA LEU A 98 26.12 0.54 -2.30
C LEU A 98 26.25 2.03 -1.92
N ALA A 99 25.15 2.73 -1.68
CA ALA A 99 25.12 4.18 -1.56
C ALA A 99 25.91 4.76 -0.36
N PRO A 100 25.92 4.17 0.84
CA PRO A 100 26.65 4.73 1.98
C PRO A 100 28.13 4.97 1.71
N GLU A 101 28.78 4.04 1.00
CA GLU A 101 30.22 4.09 0.73
C GLU A 101 30.55 4.81 -0.58
N ARG A 102 29.67 4.73 -1.60
CA ARG A 102 29.97 5.16 -2.98
C ARG A 102 29.41 6.52 -3.34
N ALA A 103 28.28 6.93 -2.78
CA ALA A 103 27.64 8.19 -3.12
C ALA A 103 28.43 9.40 -2.58
N ALA A 104 28.58 10.44 -3.41
CA ALA A 104 29.10 11.74 -2.98
C ALA A 104 28.01 12.55 -2.28
N SER A 105 26.82 12.57 -2.83
CA SER A 105 25.69 13.38 -2.36
C SER A 105 25.08 12.82 -1.07
N THR A 106 24.98 13.68 -0.05
CA THR A 106 24.21 13.35 1.17
C THR A 106 22.71 13.18 0.89
N GLY A 107 22.21 13.80 -0.19
CA GLY A 107 20.85 13.61 -0.69
C GLY A 107 20.63 12.19 -1.19
N VAL A 108 21.56 11.67 -2.01
CA VAL A 108 21.53 10.30 -2.52
C VAL A 108 21.63 9.28 -1.39
N LYS A 109 22.53 9.48 -0.43
CA LYS A 109 22.63 8.59 0.75
C LYS A 109 21.31 8.52 1.52
N ARG A 110 20.68 9.67 1.77
CA ARG A 110 19.40 9.73 2.51
C ARG A 110 18.22 9.12 1.75
N ILE A 111 18.16 9.30 0.43
CA ILE A 111 17.08 8.67 -0.34
C ILE A 111 17.28 7.16 -0.41
N ALA A 112 18.51 6.66 -0.55
CA ALA A 112 18.83 5.24 -0.50
C ALA A 112 18.45 4.60 0.85
N GLU A 113 18.81 5.22 1.96
CA GLU A 113 18.41 4.78 3.32
C GLU A 113 16.89 4.73 3.47
N ARG A 114 16.19 5.74 2.97
CA ARG A 114 14.73 5.79 3.01
C ARG A 114 14.09 4.66 2.21
N ILE A 115 14.58 4.41 0.98
CA ILE A 115 14.09 3.35 0.11
C ILE A 115 14.30 1.98 0.77
N SER A 116 15.50 1.72 1.30
CA SER A 116 15.80 0.48 2.02
C SER A 116 14.87 0.27 3.23
N ALA A 117 14.71 1.30 4.07
CA ALA A 117 13.85 1.24 5.25
C ALA A 117 12.37 1.01 4.93
N ALA A 118 11.93 1.39 3.73
CA ALA A 118 10.55 1.18 3.28
C ALA A 118 10.37 -0.19 2.62
N GLN A 119 11.26 -0.59 1.72
CA GLN A 119 11.07 -1.80 0.92
C GLN A 119 11.37 -3.10 1.68
N GLU A 120 12.23 -3.09 2.70
CA GLU A 120 12.45 -4.27 3.55
C GLU A 120 11.16 -4.79 4.25
N PRO A 121 10.34 -3.96 4.92
CA PRO A 121 9.07 -4.42 5.48
C PRO A 121 8.04 -4.81 4.41
N GLU A 122 8.05 -4.18 3.23
CA GLU A 122 7.15 -4.54 2.12
C GLU A 122 7.45 -5.96 1.59
N ILE A 123 8.72 -6.31 1.41
CA ILE A 123 9.14 -7.68 1.09
C ILE A 123 8.59 -8.66 2.12
N LYS A 124 8.79 -8.40 3.41
CA LYS A 124 8.33 -9.27 4.50
C LYS A 124 6.81 -9.42 4.54
N ALA A 125 6.08 -8.35 4.22
CA ALA A 125 4.61 -8.37 4.14
C ALA A 125 4.14 -9.27 3.00
N MET A 126 4.74 -9.15 1.80
CA MET A 126 4.44 -9.99 0.65
C MET A 126 4.83 -11.46 0.86
N GLU A 127 5.99 -11.74 1.46
CA GLU A 127 6.40 -13.09 1.86
C GLU A 127 5.41 -13.71 2.86
N GLY A 128 4.98 -12.94 3.86
CA GLY A 128 3.97 -13.34 4.83
C GLY A 128 2.63 -13.65 4.17
N TRP A 129 2.21 -12.81 3.22
CA TRP A 129 1.00 -13.04 2.45
C TRP A 129 1.08 -14.31 1.60
N LEU A 130 2.17 -14.53 0.87
CA LEU A 130 2.41 -15.74 0.08
C LEU A 130 2.36 -16.99 0.96
N LYS A 131 3.02 -16.96 2.11
CA LYS A 131 3.02 -18.08 3.06
C LYS A 131 1.61 -18.44 3.54
N ASN A 132 0.77 -17.44 3.76
CA ASN A 132 -0.59 -17.64 4.27
C ASN A 132 -1.57 -18.11 3.19
N ASN A 133 -1.34 -17.79 1.93
CA ASN A 133 -2.28 -18.05 0.83
C ASN A 133 -1.84 -19.17 -0.11
N ASP A 134 -0.55 -19.35 -0.35
CA ASP A 134 -0.01 -20.29 -1.34
C ASP A 134 0.53 -21.58 -0.71
N GLY A 135 0.75 -21.60 0.61
CA GLY A 135 1.33 -22.75 1.30
C GLY A 135 2.71 -23.17 0.77
N GLY A 136 3.43 -22.26 0.12
CA GLY A 136 4.74 -22.53 -0.48
C GLY A 136 4.69 -23.21 -1.85
N LYS A 137 3.55 -23.25 -2.52
CA LYS A 137 3.49 -23.68 -3.93
C LYS A 137 4.30 -22.71 -4.77
N GLN A 138 5.45 -23.18 -5.27
CA GLN A 138 6.29 -22.40 -6.16
C GLN A 138 5.55 -22.13 -7.46
N GLY A 139 5.27 -20.84 -7.73
CA GLY A 139 4.95 -20.39 -9.06
C GLY A 139 6.15 -20.59 -9.99
N THR A 140 5.92 -20.66 -11.29
CA THR A 140 6.98 -20.68 -12.29
C THR A 140 7.90 -19.49 -12.08
N SER A 141 9.21 -19.72 -12.03
CA SER A 141 10.20 -18.65 -12.02
C SER A 141 9.97 -17.76 -13.26
N HIS A 142 9.73 -16.50 -13.04
CA HIS A 142 9.69 -15.52 -14.12
C HIS A 142 11.13 -15.12 -14.47
N ASP A 143 11.38 -14.84 -15.75
CA ASP A 143 12.68 -14.33 -16.18
C ASP A 143 12.81 -12.88 -15.67
N HIS A 144 13.81 -12.60 -14.86
CA HIS A 144 14.06 -11.25 -14.31
C HIS A 144 14.18 -10.17 -15.40
N ALA A 145 14.57 -10.57 -16.63
CA ALA A 145 14.66 -9.65 -17.77
C ALA A 145 13.30 -9.14 -18.27
N GLU A 146 12.19 -9.76 -17.86
CA GLU A 146 10.84 -9.38 -18.29
C GLU A 146 10.14 -8.42 -17.32
N MET A 147 10.71 -8.17 -16.13
CA MET A 147 10.09 -7.26 -15.17
C MET A 147 10.36 -5.79 -15.53
N PRO A 148 9.31 -4.95 -15.63
CA PRO A 148 9.48 -3.54 -15.96
C PRO A 148 10.44 -2.83 -15.00
N GLY A 149 11.36 -2.04 -15.53
CA GLY A 149 12.23 -1.17 -14.76
C GLY A 149 13.45 -1.83 -14.11
N MET A 150 13.58 -3.15 -14.15
CA MET A 150 14.75 -3.85 -13.61
C MET A 150 16.05 -3.38 -14.28
N ALA A 151 17.06 -3.13 -13.47
CA ALA A 151 18.41 -2.89 -13.96
C ALA A 151 19.02 -4.21 -14.45
N SER A 152 19.66 -4.17 -15.62
CA SER A 152 20.37 -5.34 -16.13
C SER A 152 21.61 -5.68 -15.28
N GLU A 153 22.09 -6.91 -15.39
CA GLU A 153 23.33 -7.33 -14.72
C GLU A 153 24.52 -6.42 -15.06
N ALA A 154 24.60 -5.97 -16.32
CA ALA A 154 25.64 -5.05 -16.77
C ALA A 154 25.54 -3.69 -16.07
N GLN A 155 24.32 -3.16 -15.89
CA GLN A 155 24.07 -1.89 -15.19
C GLN A 155 24.36 -2.02 -13.68
N MET A 156 23.95 -3.12 -13.04
CA MET A 156 24.26 -3.40 -11.64
C MET A 156 25.78 -3.51 -11.41
N LYS A 157 26.48 -4.21 -12.30
CA LYS A 157 27.93 -4.30 -12.27
C LYS A 157 28.59 -2.93 -12.45
N GLU A 158 28.13 -2.13 -13.41
CA GLU A 158 28.62 -0.77 -13.63
C GLU A 158 28.43 0.08 -12.38
N LEU A 159 27.23 0.10 -11.80
CA LEU A 159 26.92 0.82 -10.57
C LEU A 159 27.87 0.43 -9.45
N GLY A 160 28.16 -0.85 -9.29
CA GLY A 160 29.09 -1.39 -8.28
C GLY A 160 30.55 -0.96 -8.48
N THR A 161 30.95 -0.42 -9.65
CA THR A 161 32.32 0.06 -9.90
C THR A 161 32.46 1.57 -9.77
N LEU A 162 31.36 2.32 -9.79
CA LEU A 162 31.36 3.77 -9.75
C LEU A 162 31.42 4.30 -8.30
N GLU A 163 31.94 5.51 -8.17
CA GLU A 163 31.99 6.29 -6.93
C GLU A 163 31.72 7.76 -7.22
N GLY A 164 31.40 8.50 -6.19
CA GLY A 164 31.23 9.95 -6.27
C GLY A 164 30.02 10.35 -7.10
N GLU A 165 30.15 11.43 -7.83
CA GLU A 165 29.07 11.99 -8.67
C GLU A 165 28.62 11.03 -9.77
N SER A 166 29.51 10.25 -10.35
CA SER A 166 29.16 9.25 -11.36
C SER A 166 28.29 8.14 -10.79
N PHE A 167 28.54 7.72 -9.56
CA PHE A 167 27.65 6.82 -8.84
C PHE A 167 26.28 7.46 -8.63
N ASP A 168 26.24 8.69 -8.12
CA ASP A 168 24.99 9.41 -7.83
C ASP A 168 24.09 9.49 -9.07
N GLN A 169 24.66 9.88 -10.21
CA GLN A 169 23.92 10.00 -11.46
C GLN A 169 23.34 8.66 -11.95
N LEU A 170 24.17 7.59 -11.94
CA LEU A 170 23.69 6.27 -12.40
C LEU A 170 22.68 5.68 -11.41
N PHE A 171 22.93 5.79 -10.09
CA PHE A 171 22.00 5.35 -9.04
C PHE A 171 20.62 5.99 -9.22
N LEU A 172 20.55 7.31 -9.30
CA LEU A 172 19.29 8.04 -9.46
C LEU A 172 18.58 7.62 -10.75
N LYS A 173 19.29 7.52 -11.86
CA LYS A 173 18.72 7.08 -13.14
C LYS A 173 18.11 5.68 -13.06
N LEU A 174 18.87 4.72 -12.52
CA LEU A 174 18.41 3.33 -12.42
C LEU A 174 17.25 3.22 -11.43
N MET A 175 17.33 3.88 -10.28
CA MET A 175 16.30 3.81 -9.24
C MET A 175 14.99 4.49 -9.67
N ILE A 176 15.04 5.60 -10.41
CA ILE A 176 13.84 6.21 -11.01
C ILE A 176 13.17 5.24 -11.97
N THR A 177 13.92 4.65 -12.89
CA THR A 177 13.39 3.68 -13.86
C THR A 177 12.82 2.44 -13.16
N HIS A 178 13.50 1.97 -12.13
CA HIS A 178 13.06 0.86 -11.30
C HIS A 178 11.70 1.16 -10.61
N HIS A 179 11.57 2.31 -9.98
CA HIS A 179 10.33 2.76 -9.36
C HIS A 179 9.17 2.92 -10.37
N GLU A 180 9.44 3.45 -11.56
CA GLU A 180 8.44 3.52 -12.64
C GLU A 180 7.96 2.12 -13.05
N GLY A 181 8.85 1.14 -13.05
CA GLY A 181 8.52 -0.27 -13.28
C GLY A 181 7.64 -0.87 -12.20
N ALA A 182 7.96 -0.63 -10.93
CA ALA A 182 7.14 -1.07 -9.79
C ALA A 182 5.72 -0.49 -9.83
N ILE A 183 5.58 0.81 -10.16
CA ILE A 183 4.27 1.46 -10.33
C ILE A 183 3.47 0.80 -11.46
N THR A 184 4.13 0.41 -12.55
CA THR A 184 3.49 -0.30 -13.66
C THR A 184 2.94 -1.65 -13.18
N MET A 185 3.76 -2.47 -12.50
CA MET A 185 3.31 -3.77 -11.96
C MET A 185 2.19 -3.63 -10.92
N ALA A 186 2.27 -2.61 -10.05
CA ALA A 186 1.24 -2.32 -9.06
C ALA A 186 -0.08 -1.89 -9.71
N THR A 187 -0.02 -1.09 -10.78
CA THR A 187 -1.21 -0.69 -11.56
C THR A 187 -1.85 -1.89 -12.26
N ASP A 188 -1.03 -2.79 -12.81
CA ASP A 188 -1.50 -3.97 -13.50
C ASP A 188 -2.22 -4.94 -12.56
N VAL A 189 -1.68 -5.17 -11.35
CA VAL A 189 -2.37 -6.04 -10.38
C VAL A 189 -3.66 -5.42 -9.87
N LYS A 190 -3.75 -4.12 -9.70
CA LYS A 190 -5.01 -3.44 -9.35
C LYS A 190 -6.12 -3.63 -10.39
N ALA A 191 -5.75 -3.84 -11.66
CA ALA A 191 -6.70 -4.11 -12.73
C ALA A 191 -7.06 -5.60 -12.88
N GLN A 192 -6.23 -6.52 -12.42
CA GLN A 192 -6.33 -7.96 -12.70
C GLN A 192 -6.42 -8.83 -11.44
N GLY A 193 -5.94 -8.35 -10.32
CA GLY A 193 -5.98 -9.01 -9.02
C GLY A 193 -7.38 -9.04 -8.42
N ASN A 194 -7.54 -9.78 -7.36
CA ASN A 194 -8.82 -9.93 -6.66
C ASN A 194 -8.69 -9.82 -5.14
N ASN A 195 -7.48 -9.92 -4.61
CA ASN A 195 -7.25 -9.93 -3.17
C ASN A 195 -7.04 -8.51 -2.62
N ILE A 196 -7.86 -8.12 -1.65
CA ILE A 196 -7.85 -6.77 -1.09
C ILE A 196 -6.50 -6.39 -0.44
N LEU A 197 -5.81 -7.34 0.21
CA LEU A 197 -4.51 -7.05 0.82
C LEU A 197 -3.43 -6.79 -0.23
N ILE A 198 -3.49 -7.47 -1.38
CA ILE A 198 -2.60 -7.19 -2.52
C ILE A 198 -2.92 -5.83 -3.13
N GLU A 199 -4.21 -5.48 -3.24
CA GLU A 199 -4.62 -4.15 -3.71
C GLU A 199 -4.12 -3.05 -2.79
N GLU A 200 -4.23 -3.21 -1.46
CA GLU A 200 -3.70 -2.27 -0.47
C GLU A 200 -2.17 -2.13 -0.59
N MET A 201 -1.43 -3.24 -0.68
CA MET A 201 0.02 -3.21 -0.89
C MET A 201 0.41 -2.51 -2.20
N ALA A 202 -0.35 -2.73 -3.28
CA ALA A 202 -0.12 -2.06 -4.56
C ALA A 202 -0.37 -0.55 -4.49
N ASP A 203 -1.40 -0.11 -3.77
CA ASP A 203 -1.68 1.31 -3.53
C ASP A 203 -0.56 1.99 -2.73
N ASP A 204 -0.06 1.33 -1.70
CA ASP A 204 1.07 1.83 -0.90
C ASP A 204 2.33 1.98 -1.76
N VAL A 205 2.66 0.98 -2.60
CA VAL A 205 3.78 1.05 -3.55
C VAL A 205 3.63 2.23 -4.51
N ILE A 206 2.44 2.41 -5.11
CA ILE A 206 2.18 3.54 -6.04
C ILE A 206 2.39 4.89 -5.34
N ALA A 207 1.79 5.07 -4.18
CA ALA A 207 1.85 6.33 -3.44
C ALA A 207 3.27 6.69 -3.00
N GLN A 208 3.97 5.72 -2.42
CA GLN A 208 5.31 5.90 -1.90
C GLN A 208 6.32 6.13 -3.01
N GLN A 209 6.35 5.25 -4.02
CA GLN A 209 7.35 5.31 -5.07
C GLN A 209 7.15 6.52 -6.00
N THR A 210 5.91 6.98 -6.21
CA THR A 210 5.65 8.26 -6.87
C THR A 210 6.31 9.43 -6.13
N THR A 211 6.21 9.42 -4.81
CA THR A 211 6.84 10.46 -3.97
C THR A 211 8.37 10.36 -4.02
N GLU A 212 8.93 9.16 -4.04
CA GLU A 212 10.37 8.94 -4.11
C GLU A 212 10.95 9.31 -5.47
N ILE A 213 10.25 9.02 -6.58
CA ILE A 213 10.60 9.49 -7.92
C ILE A 213 10.73 11.03 -7.94
N SER A 214 9.74 11.74 -7.40
CA SER A 214 9.79 13.21 -7.33
C SER A 214 11.05 13.70 -6.61
N ARG A 215 11.35 13.12 -5.44
CA ARG A 215 12.55 13.48 -4.66
C ARG A 215 13.85 13.13 -5.37
N MET A 216 13.91 12.01 -6.07
CA MET A 216 15.08 11.62 -6.85
C MET A 216 15.31 12.57 -8.03
N ARG A 217 14.25 13.01 -8.70
CA ARG A 217 14.35 13.99 -9.78
C ARG A 217 14.88 15.34 -9.29
N ASP A 218 14.47 15.79 -8.10
CA ASP A 218 15.02 17.00 -7.48
C ASP A 218 16.53 16.89 -7.15
N LEU A 219 17.07 15.67 -7.06
CA LEU A 219 18.50 15.41 -6.83
C LEU A 219 19.32 15.29 -8.12
N VAL A 220 18.69 15.16 -9.26
CA VAL A 220 19.35 15.10 -10.60
C VAL A 220 19.69 16.50 -11.12
N GLU A 221 18.94 17.54 -10.68
CA GLU A 221 19.12 18.95 -11.05
C GLU A 221 20.30 19.58 -10.31
#